data_e075376f3b47a11c18995603190cbc8b
#
_entry.id   e075376f3b47a11c18995603190cbc8b
#
_cell.length_a   1.000
_cell.length_b   1.000
_cell.length_c   1.000
_cell.angle_alpha   90.00
_cell.angle_beta   90.00
_cell.angle_gamma   90.00
#
_symmetry.space_group_name_H-M   'P 1'
#
loop_
_entity.id
_entity.type
_entity.pdbx_description
1 polymer ?
#
loop_
_entity_poly.entity_id
_entity_poly.type
_entity_poly.pdbx_seq_one_letter_code
_entity_poly.pdbx_strand_id
1 'polypeptide(L)'
;MFSLLKYSVKINVNLDNGVYVFDNESATGKSRLYSLVKKYSAYGEPVAGYTFEDFCRGLDITAVLNPKKFALVVLDRLDMYSNRSILSLIEKSAHDCIILVDCKNDFQVNIDYDWCYINMTANAIEVS
;
A
#
# COMPACT_ATOMS: atom_id res chain seq x y z
N MET A 1 4.89 -0.53 -12.91
CA MET A 1 6.08 -0.83 -12.08
C MET A 1 6.55 0.42 -11.35
N PHE A 2 6.97 0.23 -10.13
CA PHE A 2 7.50 1.33 -9.32
C PHE A 2 8.78 0.88 -8.63
N SER A 3 9.82 1.69 -8.70
CA SER A 3 11.11 1.38 -8.06
C SER A 3 11.66 2.60 -7.36
N LEU A 4 12.18 2.39 -6.16
CA LEU A 4 12.82 3.41 -5.36
C LEU A 4 14.16 2.85 -4.88
N LEU A 5 15.23 3.17 -5.61
CA LEU A 5 16.51 2.48 -5.51
C LEU A 5 17.63 3.31 -4.88
N LYS A 6 17.39 4.58 -4.60
CA LYS A 6 18.45 5.49 -4.11
C LYS A 6 18.72 5.42 -2.61
N TYR A 7 17.90 4.70 -1.86
CA TYR A 7 18.05 4.55 -0.42
C TYR A 7 18.75 3.23 -0.08
N SER A 8 19.25 3.13 1.15
CA SER A 8 19.93 1.92 1.62
C SER A 8 19.03 0.70 1.63
N VAL A 9 17.74 0.89 1.91
CA VAL A 9 16.73 -0.14 1.72
C VAL A 9 15.88 0.25 0.52
N LYS A 10 15.94 -0.56 -0.51
CA LYS A 10 15.25 -0.30 -1.77
C LYS A 10 13.86 -0.86 -1.75
N ILE A 11 12.96 -0.23 -2.48
CA ILE A 11 11.60 -0.73 -2.72
C ILE A 11 11.46 -0.96 -4.22
N ASN A 12 11.07 -2.17 -4.59
CA ASN A 12 10.84 -2.52 -5.98
C ASN A 12 9.50 -3.23 -6.10
N VAL A 13 8.56 -2.60 -6.78
CA VAL A 13 7.21 -3.13 -7.01
C VAL A 13 7.06 -3.47 -8.48
N ASN A 14 7.02 -4.76 -8.78
CA ASN A 14 6.96 -5.27 -10.13
C ASN A 14 5.51 -5.60 -10.51
N LEU A 15 4.65 -4.59 -10.43
CA LEU A 15 3.22 -4.68 -10.70
C LEU A 15 2.78 -3.47 -11.51
N ASP A 16 1.75 -3.65 -12.32
CA ASP A 16 1.10 -2.54 -13.00
C ASP A 16 0.16 -1.80 -12.05
N ASN A 17 -0.35 -0.64 -12.47
CA ASN A 17 -1.36 0.08 -11.69
C ASN A 17 -2.56 -0.82 -11.43
N GLY A 18 -3.10 -0.75 -10.25
CA GLY A 18 -4.22 -1.59 -9.83
C GLY A 18 -4.26 -1.78 -8.33
N VAL A 19 -5.20 -2.61 -7.88
CA VAL A 19 -5.36 -2.97 -6.47
C VAL A 19 -4.83 -4.39 -6.27
N TYR A 20 -4.00 -4.57 -5.25
CA TYR A 20 -3.41 -5.86 -4.90
C TYR A 20 -3.53 -6.09 -3.42
N VAL A 21 -3.89 -7.31 -3.04
CA VAL A 21 -4.01 -7.72 -1.66
C VAL A 21 -2.84 -8.64 -1.33
N PHE A 22 -2.14 -8.36 -0.23
CA PHE A 22 -1.04 -9.21 0.21
C PHE A 22 -1.54 -10.60 0.56
N ASP A 23 -0.83 -11.63 0.08
CA ASP A 23 -1.03 -12.98 0.54
C ASP A 23 -0.63 -13.05 2.02
N ASN A 24 -1.56 -13.45 2.85
CA ASN A 24 -1.44 -13.33 4.30
C ASN A 24 -0.47 -14.29 4.96
N GLU A 25 0.05 -15.24 4.25
CA GLU A 25 1.01 -16.16 4.81
C GLU A 25 2.36 -15.50 5.08
N SER A 26 2.59 -14.35 4.48
CA SER A 26 3.83 -13.63 4.67
C SER A 26 3.66 -12.62 5.79
N ALA A 27 3.96 -13.04 7.00
CA ALA A 27 4.06 -12.12 8.12
C ALA A 27 5.30 -11.23 8.01
N THR A 28 6.22 -11.55 7.12
CA THR A 28 7.52 -10.90 7.03
C THR A 28 7.52 -9.79 6.00
N GLY A 29 7.96 -8.61 6.43
CA GLY A 29 8.21 -7.50 5.53
C GLY A 29 7.10 -6.48 5.41
N LYS A 30 5.84 -6.81 5.74
CA LYS A 30 4.74 -5.85 5.61
C LYS A 30 4.91 -4.64 6.53
N SER A 31 5.15 -4.87 7.81
CA SER A 31 5.38 -3.77 8.78
C SER A 31 6.55 -2.91 8.38
N ARG A 32 7.62 -3.54 7.88
CA ARG A 32 8.78 -2.81 7.42
C ARG A 32 8.46 -1.98 6.18
N LEU A 33 7.68 -2.54 5.27
CA LEU A 33 7.25 -1.80 4.08
C LEU A 33 6.45 -0.54 4.48
N TYR A 34 5.50 -0.66 5.39
CA TYR A 34 4.72 0.49 5.86
C TYR A 34 5.61 1.55 6.48
N SER A 35 6.55 1.15 7.34
CA SER A 35 7.49 2.09 7.96
C SER A 35 8.35 2.80 6.94
N LEU A 36 8.87 2.08 5.95
CA LEU A 36 9.71 2.66 4.91
C LEU A 36 8.93 3.59 3.99
N VAL A 37 7.72 3.22 3.62
CA VAL A 37 6.88 4.06 2.78
C VAL A 37 6.57 5.38 3.48
N LYS A 38 6.24 5.33 4.76
CA LYS A 38 6.01 6.55 5.54
C LYS A 38 7.27 7.41 5.66
N LYS A 39 8.42 6.78 5.87
CA LYS A 39 9.71 7.47 5.94
C LYS A 39 10.04 8.16 4.62
N TYR A 40 9.91 7.44 3.52
CA TYR A 40 10.25 7.97 2.20
C TYR A 40 9.23 9.00 1.72
N SER A 41 7.97 8.87 2.11
CA SER A 41 6.96 9.90 1.88
C SER A 41 7.36 11.21 2.56
N ALA A 42 7.88 11.16 3.78
CA ALA A 42 8.37 12.32 4.49
C ALA A 42 9.57 12.97 3.78
N TYR A 43 10.32 12.21 3.00
CA TYR A 43 11.43 12.71 2.20
C TYR A 43 10.99 13.29 0.86
N GLY A 44 9.68 13.28 0.57
CA GLY A 44 9.15 13.81 -0.68
C GLY A 44 9.01 12.82 -1.82
N GLU A 45 9.21 11.52 -1.57
CA GLU A 45 9.03 10.50 -2.59
C GLU A 45 7.53 10.29 -2.90
N PRO A 46 7.17 9.86 -4.12
CA PRO A 46 5.77 9.71 -4.54
C PRO A 46 5.14 8.42 -4.01
N VAL A 47 5.25 8.21 -2.72
CA VAL A 47 4.69 7.04 -2.02
C VAL A 47 3.89 7.52 -0.82
N ALA A 48 2.87 6.77 -0.43
CA ALA A 48 2.06 7.08 0.74
C ALA A 48 1.63 5.80 1.45
N GLY A 49 1.47 5.87 2.76
CA GLY A 49 0.97 4.77 3.56
C GLY A 49 -0.11 5.25 4.53
N TYR A 50 -1.08 4.38 4.78
CA TYR A 50 -2.14 4.64 5.73
C TYR A 50 -2.32 3.39 6.59
N THR A 51 -2.26 3.56 7.91
CA THR A 51 -2.34 2.46 8.85
C THR A 51 -3.60 2.59 9.71
N PHE A 52 -3.95 1.50 10.40
CA PHE A 52 -5.02 1.56 11.40
C PHE A 52 -4.74 2.60 12.47
N GLU A 53 -3.46 2.78 12.84
CA GLU A 53 -3.06 3.81 13.78
C GLU A 53 -3.37 5.21 13.26
N ASP A 54 -3.14 5.47 11.98
CA ASP A 54 -3.52 6.73 11.34
C ASP A 54 -5.02 6.97 11.42
N PHE A 55 -5.81 5.92 11.19
CA PHE A 55 -7.26 5.99 11.31
C PHE A 55 -7.67 6.33 12.75
N CYS A 56 -7.06 5.71 13.74
CA CYS A 56 -7.34 5.99 15.16
C CYS A 56 -6.99 7.42 15.54
N ARG A 57 -6.02 8.04 14.87
CA ARG A 57 -5.64 9.43 15.08
C ARG A 57 -6.54 10.42 14.33
N GLY A 58 -7.51 9.94 13.59
CA GLY A 58 -8.42 10.78 12.84
C GLY A 58 -7.86 11.34 11.54
N LEU A 59 -6.76 10.77 11.03
CA LEU A 59 -6.21 11.19 9.75
C LEU A 59 -7.10 10.72 8.60
N ASP A 60 -7.32 11.60 7.63
CA ASP A 60 -8.22 11.32 6.52
C ASP A 60 -7.49 10.50 5.44
N ILE A 61 -8.02 9.32 5.13
CA ILE A 61 -7.47 8.45 4.10
C ILE A 61 -7.45 9.10 2.71
N THR A 62 -8.33 10.06 2.45
CA THR A 62 -8.36 10.74 1.15
C THR A 62 -7.05 11.48 0.86
N ALA A 63 -6.31 11.85 1.90
CA ALA A 63 -5.02 12.51 1.72
C ALA A 63 -3.98 11.60 1.04
N VAL A 64 -4.08 10.27 1.22
CA VAL A 64 -3.16 9.32 0.59
C VAL A 64 -3.72 8.74 -0.71
N LEU A 65 -5.02 8.82 -0.93
CA LEU A 65 -5.67 8.31 -2.15
C LEU A 65 -5.79 9.41 -3.20
N ASN A 66 -4.67 10.04 -3.51
CA ASN A 66 -4.59 11.04 -4.57
C ASN A 66 -3.71 10.50 -5.71
N PRO A 67 -4.32 10.00 -6.81
CA PRO A 67 -3.58 9.29 -7.85
C PRO A 67 -2.57 10.18 -8.60
N LYS A 68 -2.78 11.48 -8.59
CA LYS A 68 -1.85 12.41 -9.26
C LYS A 68 -0.63 12.72 -8.41
N LYS A 69 -0.67 12.40 -7.12
CA LYS A 69 0.40 12.73 -6.19
C LYS A 69 1.30 11.53 -5.90
N PHE A 70 0.72 10.35 -5.84
CA PHE A 70 1.44 9.14 -5.43
C PHE A 70 1.41 8.08 -6.52
N ALA A 71 2.56 7.42 -6.70
CA ALA A 71 2.69 6.27 -7.62
C ALA A 71 2.44 4.96 -6.90
N LEU A 72 2.67 4.92 -5.59
CA LEU A 72 2.49 3.75 -4.74
C LEU A 72 1.79 4.15 -3.45
N VAL A 73 0.73 3.44 -3.12
CA VAL A 73 -0.01 3.61 -1.86
C VAL A 73 -0.12 2.25 -1.17
N VAL A 74 0.20 2.20 0.12
CA VAL A 74 0.04 0.98 0.92
C VAL A 74 -0.97 1.25 2.03
N LEU A 75 -1.95 0.34 2.15
CA LEU A 75 -3.05 0.46 3.11
C LEU A 75 -3.01 -0.73 4.07
N ASP A 76 -2.71 -0.46 5.34
CA ASP A 76 -2.66 -1.48 6.38
C ASP A 76 -4.04 -1.67 6.99
N ARG A 77 -4.46 -2.92 7.15
CA ARG A 77 -5.69 -3.28 7.85
C ARG A 77 -6.92 -2.54 7.30
N LEU A 78 -7.09 -2.62 5.99
CA LEU A 78 -8.23 -2.00 5.30
C LEU A 78 -9.57 -2.45 5.91
N ASP A 79 -9.65 -3.67 6.45
CA ASP A 79 -10.83 -4.22 7.10
C ASP A 79 -11.31 -3.36 8.30
N MET A 80 -10.43 -2.58 8.89
CA MET A 80 -10.74 -1.81 10.10
C MET A 80 -11.38 -0.46 9.82
N TYR A 81 -11.25 0.07 8.61
CA TYR A 81 -11.75 1.41 8.29
C TYR A 81 -12.40 1.51 6.91
N SER A 82 -12.60 0.40 6.22
CA SER A 82 -13.21 0.43 4.90
C SER A 82 -14.73 0.65 5.00
N ASN A 83 -15.23 1.33 3.99
CA ASN A 83 -16.65 1.48 3.73
C ASN A 83 -16.83 1.62 2.20
N ARG A 84 -18.08 1.72 1.74
CA ARG A 84 -18.37 1.80 0.32
C ARG A 84 -17.68 3.00 -0.35
N SER A 85 -17.64 4.15 0.32
CA SER A 85 -16.99 5.34 -0.22
C SER A 85 -15.49 5.17 -0.35
N ILE A 86 -14.85 4.58 0.64
CA ILE A 86 -13.40 4.31 0.61
C ILE A 86 -13.08 3.30 -0.47
N LEU A 87 -13.83 2.21 -0.58
CA LEU A 87 -13.60 1.20 -1.61
C LEU A 87 -13.78 1.78 -3.01
N SER A 88 -14.78 2.62 -3.21
CA SER A 88 -14.99 3.29 -4.49
C SER A 88 -13.81 4.21 -4.83
N LEU A 89 -13.29 4.93 -3.86
CA LEU A 89 -12.14 5.81 -4.04
C LEU A 89 -10.87 5.02 -4.37
N ILE A 90 -10.66 3.88 -3.72
CA ILE A 90 -9.54 2.97 -4.01
C ILE A 90 -9.62 2.49 -5.46
N GLU A 91 -10.79 2.01 -5.88
CA GLU A 91 -10.99 1.52 -7.24
C GLU A 91 -10.70 2.61 -8.28
N LYS A 92 -11.16 3.81 -8.03
CA LYS A 92 -10.92 4.96 -8.91
C LYS A 92 -9.43 5.33 -8.96
N SER A 93 -8.79 5.37 -7.80
CA SER A 93 -7.37 5.75 -7.70
C SER A 93 -6.44 4.73 -8.35
N ALA A 94 -6.85 3.46 -8.39
CA ALA A 94 -6.03 2.38 -8.92
C ALA A 94 -5.77 2.47 -10.43
N HIS A 95 -6.49 3.32 -11.14
CA HIS A 95 -6.20 3.58 -12.55
C HIS A 95 -4.85 4.29 -12.74
N ASP A 96 -4.41 5.04 -11.74
CA ASP A 96 -3.25 5.91 -11.85
C ASP A 96 -2.13 5.57 -10.88
N CYS A 97 -2.31 4.60 -10.00
CA CYS A 97 -1.28 4.20 -9.04
C CYS A 97 -1.39 2.72 -8.68
N ILE A 98 -0.35 2.22 -8.02
CA ILE A 98 -0.34 0.86 -7.46
C ILE A 98 -0.83 0.98 -6.02
N ILE A 99 -1.88 0.22 -5.67
CA ILE A 99 -2.42 0.20 -4.30
C ILE A 99 -2.24 -1.20 -3.73
N LEU A 100 -1.46 -1.29 -2.66
CA LEU A 100 -1.18 -2.54 -1.95
C LEU A 100 -1.98 -2.52 -0.64
N VAL A 101 -2.74 -3.56 -0.41
CA VAL A 101 -3.70 -3.63 0.70
C VAL A 101 -3.41 -4.82 1.60
N ASP A 102 -3.40 -4.58 2.91
CA ASP A 102 -3.41 -5.65 3.90
C ASP A 102 -4.76 -5.65 4.62
N CYS A 103 -5.33 -6.83 4.81
CA CYS A 103 -6.59 -7.01 5.52
C CYS A 103 -6.63 -8.40 6.16
N LYS A 104 -7.59 -8.63 7.05
CA LYS A 104 -7.76 -9.95 7.66
C LYS A 104 -8.21 -10.98 6.63
N ASN A 105 -7.85 -12.25 6.89
CA ASN A 105 -8.12 -13.38 6.00
C ASN A 105 -9.58 -13.54 5.64
N ASP A 106 -10.49 -13.20 6.57
CA ASP A 106 -11.92 -13.34 6.38
C ASP A 106 -12.60 -12.10 5.79
N PHE A 107 -11.83 -11.04 5.55
CA PHE A 107 -12.36 -9.83 4.96
C PHE A 107 -12.41 -9.96 3.44
N GLN A 108 -13.57 -9.66 2.87
CA GLN A 108 -13.76 -9.67 1.42
C GLN A 108 -13.70 -8.25 0.88
N VAL A 109 -12.76 -8.04 -0.01
CA VAL A 109 -12.62 -6.76 -0.72
C VAL A 109 -13.60 -6.77 -1.89
N ASN A 110 -14.62 -5.91 -1.84
CA ASN A 110 -15.71 -5.87 -2.85
C ASN A 110 -15.36 -5.01 -4.05
N ILE A 111 -14.12 -5.07 -4.51
CA ILE A 111 -13.66 -4.43 -5.75
C ILE A 111 -12.70 -5.41 -6.43
N ASP A 112 -12.45 -5.21 -7.71
CA ASP A 112 -11.50 -6.03 -8.44
C ASP A 112 -10.10 -5.87 -7.88
N TYR A 113 -9.43 -6.98 -7.58
CA TYR A 113 -8.06 -6.98 -7.11
C TYR A 113 -7.36 -8.27 -7.51
N ASP A 114 -6.02 -8.22 -7.51
CA ASP A 114 -5.18 -9.40 -7.62
C ASP A 114 -4.39 -9.61 -6.33
N TRP A 115 -3.83 -10.79 -6.18
CA TRP A 115 -2.95 -11.10 -5.07
C TRP A 115 -1.54 -10.59 -5.38
N CYS A 116 -0.82 -10.18 -4.35
CA CYS A 116 0.59 -9.87 -4.46
C CYS A 116 1.39 -10.53 -3.34
N TYR A 117 2.68 -10.63 -3.56
CA TYR A 117 3.60 -11.28 -2.64
C TYR A 117 4.73 -10.34 -2.31
N ILE A 118 5.12 -10.33 -1.05
CA ILE A 118 6.22 -9.52 -0.57
C ILE A 118 7.40 -10.42 -0.25
N ASN A 119 8.58 -10.02 -0.71
CA ASN A 119 9.83 -10.70 -0.43
C ASN A 119 10.85 -9.68 0.07
N MET A 120 11.44 -9.94 1.22
CA MET A 120 12.37 -9.03 1.84
C MET A 120 13.75 -9.66 1.93
N THR A 121 14.74 -8.92 1.45
CA THR A 121 16.16 -9.22 1.64
C THR A 121 16.74 -8.20 2.63
N ALA A 122 18.05 -8.31 2.92
CA ALA A 122 18.71 -7.43 3.88
C ALA A 122 18.61 -5.94 3.50
N ASN A 123 18.54 -5.61 2.20
CA ASN A 123 18.61 -4.25 1.71
C ASN A 123 17.57 -3.91 0.66
N ALA A 124 16.56 -4.76 0.51
CA ALA A 124 15.50 -4.50 -0.47
C ALA A 124 14.18 -5.16 -0.05
N ILE A 125 13.07 -4.52 -0.42
CA ILE A 125 11.73 -5.09 -0.36
C ILE A 125 11.22 -5.19 -1.78
N GLU A 126 10.82 -6.37 -2.19
CA GLU A 126 10.30 -6.64 -3.51
C GLU A 126 8.84 -7.10 -3.40
N VAL A 127 7.98 -6.52 -4.23
CA VAL A 127 6.57 -6.89 -4.32
C VAL A 127 6.27 -7.28 -5.76
N SER A 128 5.64 -8.43 -5.90
CA SER A 128 5.28 -8.96 -7.22
C SER A 128 3.95 -9.71 -7.19
#